data_c7e1e937e22291e57df8e54355b25725
#
_entry.id   c7e1e937e22291e57df8e54355b25725
#
_cell.length_a   1.000
_cell.length_b   1.000
_cell.length_c   1.000
_cell.angle_alpha   90.00
_cell.angle_beta   90.00
_cell.angle_gamma   90.00
#
_symmetry.space_group_name_H-M   'P 1'
#
loop_
_entity.id
_entity.type
_entity.pdbx_description
1 polymer ?
#
loop_
_entity_poly.entity_id
_entity_poly.type
_entity_poly.pdbx_seq_one_letter_code
_entity_poly.pdbx_strand_id
1 'polypeptide(L)'
;MLSPSAIQRMFQYLAPRYDLWNRLASFYLDEYWRRSAISLIPPGSRVLDLCTGTGELVVKMLPRLGAKGQVVGLDFASNMLTVAAQKTRPVLQSTPASAAYLLGDATALPFPHDSFDCLINGFAMRNMLPAADQVLGEMWRILRPGGRAIILDICRPRSALLAQLYRWHLQWVLPLQARMLYHSGQPFQYLKDSIMEFPAPSEFCARLNAHGFTAVTFKPLSAGIAGIFTGLKGSR
;
A
#
# COMPACT_ATOMS: atom_id res chain seq x y z
N MET A 1 0.24 -19.91 2.16
CA MET A 1 0.76 -18.56 2.56
C MET A 1 1.82 -18.65 3.64
N LEU A 2 2.77 -17.70 3.69
CA LEU A 2 3.75 -17.58 4.78
C LEU A 2 3.06 -17.12 6.08
N SER A 3 3.62 -17.48 7.24
CA SER A 3 3.16 -16.95 8.52
C SER A 3 3.46 -15.43 8.64
N PRO A 4 2.71 -14.66 9.44
CA PRO A 4 2.97 -13.23 9.64
C PRO A 4 4.41 -12.93 10.05
N SER A 5 4.99 -13.74 10.93
CA SER A 5 6.38 -13.59 11.35
C SER A 5 7.40 -13.89 10.23
N ALA A 6 7.08 -14.81 9.30
CA ALA A 6 7.92 -15.08 8.14
C ALA A 6 7.85 -13.92 7.14
N ILE A 7 6.66 -13.35 6.94
CA ILE A 7 6.45 -12.15 6.11
C ILE A 7 7.24 -10.97 6.70
N GLN A 8 7.16 -10.76 8.01
CA GLN A 8 7.90 -9.70 8.69
C GLN A 8 9.42 -9.84 8.49
N ARG A 9 9.99 -11.03 8.73
CA ARG A 9 11.43 -11.29 8.51
C ARG A 9 11.83 -11.06 7.05
N MET A 10 10.99 -11.47 6.10
CA MET A 10 11.23 -11.24 4.68
C MET A 10 11.30 -9.74 4.36
N PHE A 11 10.35 -8.94 4.81
CA PHE A 11 10.36 -7.49 4.59
C PHE A 11 11.52 -6.80 5.31
N GLN A 12 11.88 -7.23 6.51
CA GLN A 12 13.09 -6.74 7.19
C GLN A 12 14.36 -6.99 6.37
N TYR A 13 14.48 -8.16 5.74
CA TYR A 13 15.60 -8.49 4.86
C TYR A 13 15.60 -7.67 3.56
N LEU A 14 14.43 -7.42 2.99
CA LEU A 14 14.28 -6.70 1.73
C LEU A 14 14.52 -5.19 1.85
N ALA A 15 14.35 -4.60 3.02
CA ALA A 15 14.29 -3.16 3.24
C ALA A 15 15.39 -2.34 2.54
N PRO A 16 16.69 -2.70 2.54
CA PRO A 16 17.74 -1.86 1.95
C PRO A 16 17.66 -1.68 0.43
N ARG A 17 17.05 -2.65 -0.28
CA ARG A 17 16.95 -2.64 -1.76
C ARG A 17 15.50 -2.70 -2.25
N TYR A 18 14.54 -2.57 -1.34
CA TYR A 18 13.13 -2.78 -1.61
C TYR A 18 12.58 -1.83 -2.68
N ASP A 19 12.95 -0.56 -2.64
CA ASP A 19 12.48 0.43 -3.60
C ASP A 19 13.03 0.18 -5.00
N LEU A 20 14.32 -0.15 -5.10
CA LEU A 20 14.94 -0.50 -6.37
C LEU A 20 14.26 -1.73 -6.99
N TRP A 21 13.99 -2.75 -6.15
CA TRP A 21 13.25 -3.93 -6.57
C TRP A 21 11.87 -3.58 -7.13
N ASN A 22 11.07 -2.80 -6.41
CA ASN A 22 9.73 -2.42 -6.85
C ASN A 22 9.75 -1.64 -8.17
N ARG A 23 10.70 -0.71 -8.33
CA ARG A 23 10.87 0.05 -9.57
C ARG A 23 11.20 -0.84 -10.76
N LEU A 24 12.15 -1.76 -10.61
CA LEU A 24 12.52 -2.70 -11.67
C LEU A 24 11.39 -3.67 -11.99
N ALA A 25 10.76 -4.24 -10.95
CA ALA A 25 9.65 -5.18 -11.10
C ALA A 25 8.43 -4.58 -11.80
N SER A 26 8.19 -3.29 -11.61
CA SER A 26 7.07 -2.55 -12.20
C SER A 26 7.45 -1.79 -13.49
N PHE A 27 8.71 -1.87 -13.96
CA PHE A 27 9.23 -1.00 -15.02
C PHE A 27 8.99 0.49 -14.74
N TYR A 28 9.18 0.91 -13.49
CA TYR A 28 8.95 2.27 -12.98
C TYR A 28 7.48 2.73 -13.03
N LEU A 29 6.53 1.87 -13.37
CA LEU A 29 5.10 2.20 -13.37
C LEU A 29 4.56 2.45 -11.95
N ASP A 30 5.20 1.90 -10.92
CA ASP A 30 4.82 2.14 -9.52
C ASP A 30 4.83 3.62 -9.14
N GLU A 31 5.69 4.42 -9.75
CA GLU A 31 5.75 5.87 -9.55
C GLU A 31 4.45 6.55 -10.02
N TYR A 32 3.97 6.21 -11.20
CA TYR A 32 2.70 6.70 -11.74
C TYR A 32 1.51 6.23 -10.87
N TRP A 33 1.52 4.97 -10.45
CA TRP A 33 0.45 4.41 -9.63
C TRP A 33 0.36 5.08 -8.26
N ARG A 34 1.51 5.30 -7.59
CA ARG A 34 1.59 6.01 -6.31
C ARG A 34 1.10 7.46 -6.44
N ARG A 35 1.55 8.19 -7.46
CA ARG A 35 1.09 9.57 -7.71
C ARG A 35 -0.42 9.62 -7.96
N SER A 36 -0.96 8.65 -8.70
CA SER A 36 -2.40 8.55 -8.94
C SER A 36 -3.20 8.31 -7.66
N ALA A 37 -2.69 7.47 -6.74
CA ALA A 37 -3.35 7.25 -5.44
C ALA A 37 -3.27 8.49 -4.54
N ILE A 38 -2.09 9.11 -4.45
CA ILE A 38 -1.86 10.32 -3.63
C ILE A 38 -2.70 11.50 -4.12
N SER A 39 -2.99 11.60 -5.43
CA SER A 39 -3.82 12.69 -5.97
C SER A 39 -5.26 12.72 -5.43
N LEU A 40 -5.71 11.64 -4.80
CA LEU A 40 -7.02 11.52 -4.17
C LEU A 40 -7.06 12.03 -2.72
N ILE A 41 -5.90 12.40 -2.15
CA ILE A 41 -5.80 12.93 -0.80
C ILE A 41 -5.93 14.44 -0.83
N PRO A 42 -6.91 15.04 -0.13
CA PRO A 42 -7.04 16.51 -0.06
C PRO A 42 -5.84 17.14 0.67
N PRO A 43 -5.42 18.34 0.27
CA PRO A 43 -4.46 19.13 1.04
C PRO A 43 -4.94 19.37 2.48
N GLY A 44 -4.00 19.46 3.42
CA GLY A 44 -4.29 19.67 4.83
C GLY A 44 -4.80 18.47 5.61
N SER A 45 -4.97 17.31 4.95
CA SER A 45 -5.47 16.09 5.59
C SER A 45 -4.51 15.52 6.63
N ARG A 46 -5.09 14.90 7.67
CA ARG A 46 -4.40 13.97 8.55
C ARG A 46 -4.52 12.55 7.97
N VAL A 47 -3.40 11.99 7.55
CA VAL A 47 -3.33 10.75 6.76
C VAL A 47 -2.64 9.65 7.55
N LEU A 48 -3.21 8.44 7.54
CA LEU A 48 -2.50 7.23 7.90
C LEU A 48 -2.00 6.54 6.63
N ASP A 49 -0.68 6.33 6.52
CA ASP A 49 -0.07 5.43 5.53
C ASP A 49 0.09 4.05 6.18
N LEU A 50 -0.84 3.17 5.90
CA LEU A 50 -0.94 1.84 6.51
C LEU A 50 -0.03 0.85 5.77
N CYS A 51 0.86 0.18 6.49
CA CYS A 51 1.97 -0.63 5.95
C CYS A 51 2.89 0.25 5.07
N THR A 52 3.38 1.33 5.68
CA THR A 52 4.14 2.39 4.99
C THR A 52 5.44 1.91 4.35
N GLY A 53 5.97 0.76 4.79
CA GLY A 53 7.24 0.21 4.32
C GLY A 53 8.38 1.21 4.44
N THR A 54 9.08 1.44 3.35
CA THR A 54 10.20 2.41 3.25
C THR A 54 9.76 3.86 3.11
N GLY A 55 8.47 4.19 3.30
CA GLY A 55 7.95 5.56 3.28
C GLY A 55 7.80 6.21 1.91
N GLU A 56 7.78 5.44 0.81
CA GLU A 56 7.66 5.97 -0.55
C GLU A 56 6.41 6.83 -0.77
N LEU A 57 5.27 6.45 -0.19
CA LEU A 57 4.06 7.26 -0.26
C LEU A 57 4.21 8.53 0.59
N VAL A 58 4.75 8.42 1.81
CA VAL A 58 4.95 9.56 2.72
C VAL A 58 5.82 10.64 2.06
N VAL A 59 6.98 10.27 1.53
CA VAL A 59 7.90 11.20 0.83
C VAL A 59 7.19 11.97 -0.29
N LYS A 60 6.29 11.32 -1.02
CA LYS A 60 5.57 11.91 -2.14
C LYS A 60 4.34 12.72 -1.71
N MET A 61 3.72 12.38 -0.58
CA MET A 61 2.55 13.08 -0.05
C MET A 61 2.91 14.42 0.59
N LEU A 62 3.99 14.47 1.38
CA LEU A 62 4.35 15.63 2.20
C LEU A 62 4.34 16.96 1.44
N PRO A 63 4.96 17.10 0.25
CA PRO A 63 4.95 18.37 -0.48
C PRO A 63 3.55 18.82 -0.93
N ARG A 64 2.60 17.89 -1.00
CA ARG A 64 1.23 18.16 -1.50
C ARG A 64 0.25 18.52 -0.38
N LEU A 65 0.55 18.10 0.85
CA LEU A 65 -0.37 18.27 1.98
C LEU A 65 -0.37 19.69 2.54
N GLY A 66 0.72 20.45 2.37
CA GLY A 66 0.84 21.82 2.89
C GLY A 66 0.95 21.88 4.42
N ALA A 67 0.89 23.09 5.00
CA ALA A 67 1.21 23.36 6.39
C ALA A 67 0.34 22.65 7.45
N LYS A 68 -0.91 22.32 7.09
CA LYS A 68 -1.80 21.59 8.00
C LYS A 68 -1.73 20.08 7.84
N GLY A 69 -0.98 19.59 6.83
CA GLY A 69 -0.88 18.18 6.52
C GLY A 69 -0.08 17.41 7.57
N GLN A 70 -0.62 16.25 7.97
CA GLN A 70 0.02 15.35 8.92
C GLN A 70 -0.02 13.93 8.38
N VAL A 71 1.11 13.23 8.38
CA VAL A 71 1.18 11.83 7.98
C VAL A 71 1.66 10.99 9.14
N VAL A 72 0.96 9.89 9.42
CA VAL A 72 1.47 8.84 10.28
C VAL A 72 1.73 7.62 9.40
N GLY A 73 2.98 7.16 9.33
CA GLY A 73 3.34 5.90 8.68
C GLY A 73 3.37 4.78 9.71
N LEU A 74 2.55 3.74 9.53
CA LEU A 74 2.55 2.58 10.40
C LEU A 74 3.04 1.36 9.63
N ASP A 75 3.95 0.61 10.24
CA ASP A 75 4.44 -0.67 9.69
C ASP A 75 4.82 -1.63 10.83
N PHE A 76 4.78 -2.93 10.58
CA PHE A 76 5.17 -3.96 11.56
C PHE A 76 6.66 -4.34 11.48
N ALA A 77 7.40 -3.82 10.48
CA ALA A 77 8.81 -4.10 10.25
C ALA A 77 9.67 -2.87 10.62
N SER A 78 10.35 -2.93 11.75
CA SER A 78 11.17 -1.82 12.28
C SER A 78 12.24 -1.34 11.30
N ASN A 79 12.88 -2.25 10.56
CA ASN A 79 13.89 -1.90 9.55
C ASN A 79 13.31 -1.05 8.41
N MET A 80 12.06 -1.32 8.01
CA MET A 80 11.34 -0.50 7.04
C MET A 80 11.15 0.92 7.55
N LEU A 81 10.70 1.07 8.80
CA LEU A 81 10.49 2.39 9.43
C LEU A 81 11.80 3.18 9.57
N THR A 82 12.91 2.50 9.84
CA THR A 82 14.24 3.14 9.87
C THR A 82 14.58 3.75 8.51
N VAL A 83 14.39 3.01 7.43
CA VAL A 83 14.59 3.52 6.06
C VAL A 83 13.63 4.65 5.75
N ALA A 84 12.35 4.51 6.12
CA ALA A 84 11.32 5.54 5.92
C ALA A 84 11.70 6.86 6.60
N ALA A 85 12.11 6.82 7.86
CA ALA A 85 12.52 8.00 8.61
C ALA A 85 13.74 8.71 7.97
N GLN A 86 14.75 7.93 7.53
CA GLN A 86 15.92 8.46 6.83
C GLN A 86 15.55 9.17 5.53
N LYS A 87 14.69 8.56 4.71
CA LYS A 87 14.24 9.12 3.43
C LYS A 87 13.36 10.36 3.60
N THR A 88 12.55 10.40 4.63
CA THR A 88 11.61 11.50 4.88
C THR A 88 12.28 12.73 5.47
N ARG A 89 13.38 12.56 6.20
CA ARG A 89 14.09 13.66 6.88
C ARG A 89 14.43 14.84 5.96
N PRO A 90 15.04 14.69 4.77
CA PRO A 90 15.32 15.82 3.89
C PRO A 90 14.05 16.48 3.34
N VAL A 91 12.99 15.72 3.12
CA VAL A 91 11.70 16.26 2.64
C VAL A 91 11.05 17.13 3.71
N LEU A 92 11.09 16.73 4.98
CA LEU A 92 10.55 17.50 6.10
C LEU A 92 11.26 18.84 6.30
N GLN A 93 12.51 18.98 5.85
CA GLN A 93 13.22 20.26 5.89
C GLN A 93 12.72 21.27 4.83
N SER A 94 12.08 20.78 3.78
CA SER A 94 11.61 21.58 2.64
C SER A 94 10.08 21.68 2.54
N THR A 95 9.33 21.10 3.49
CA THR A 95 7.87 21.13 3.50
C THR A 95 7.34 21.50 4.88
N PRO A 96 6.26 22.27 4.96
CA PRO A 96 5.63 22.61 6.25
C PRO A 96 4.76 21.48 6.83
N ALA A 97 4.53 20.39 6.10
CA ALA A 97 3.80 19.22 6.58
C ALA A 97 4.66 18.43 7.58
N SER A 98 4.00 17.61 8.41
CA SER A 98 4.67 16.77 9.40
C SER A 98 4.49 15.28 9.10
N ALA A 99 5.47 14.46 9.52
CA ALA A 99 5.37 13.00 9.47
C ALA A 99 5.90 12.38 10.75
N ALA A 100 5.26 11.29 11.17
CA ALA A 100 5.71 10.42 12.26
C ALA A 100 5.61 8.96 11.83
N TYR A 101 6.42 8.09 12.44
CA TYR A 101 6.41 6.66 12.17
C TYR A 101 6.12 5.87 13.44
N LEU A 102 5.31 4.83 13.30
CA LEU A 102 4.87 4.00 14.40
C LEU A 102 5.02 2.52 14.05
N LEU A 103 5.66 1.75 14.92
CA LEU A 103 5.67 0.31 14.84
C LEU A 103 4.31 -0.24 15.33
N GLY A 104 3.62 -1.00 14.48
CA GLY A 104 2.29 -1.50 14.84
C GLY A 104 1.75 -2.55 13.88
N ASP A 105 0.66 -3.18 14.31
CA ASP A 105 -0.06 -4.19 13.54
C ASP A 105 -1.31 -3.57 12.90
N ALA A 106 -1.52 -3.84 11.62
CA ALA A 106 -2.69 -3.38 10.87
C ALA A 106 -4.01 -3.97 11.37
N THR A 107 -3.96 -5.09 12.07
CA THR A 107 -5.14 -5.76 12.64
C THR A 107 -5.58 -5.17 13.98
N ALA A 108 -4.75 -4.31 14.62
CA ALA A 108 -5.04 -3.69 15.91
C ALA A 108 -4.39 -2.29 15.94
N LEU A 109 -5.02 -1.34 15.26
CA LEU A 109 -4.46 0.01 15.10
C LEU A 109 -4.53 0.80 16.41
N PRO A 110 -3.39 1.35 16.91
CA PRO A 110 -3.32 2.03 18.19
C PRO A 110 -3.83 3.48 18.11
N PHE A 111 -4.94 3.69 17.43
CA PHE A 111 -5.55 5.00 17.25
C PHE A 111 -7.00 4.97 17.72
N PRO A 112 -7.51 6.07 18.30
CA PRO A 112 -8.93 6.22 18.61
C PRO A 112 -9.80 6.15 17.34
N HIS A 113 -11.11 5.95 17.53
CA HIS A 113 -12.10 6.14 16.48
C HIS A 113 -11.97 7.56 15.88
N ASP A 114 -12.32 7.69 14.59
CA ASP A 114 -12.48 8.99 13.92
C ASP A 114 -11.23 9.89 13.98
N SER A 115 -10.04 9.27 13.87
CA SER A 115 -8.74 9.95 14.03
C SER A 115 -8.16 10.53 12.74
N PHE A 116 -8.54 10.01 11.56
CA PHE A 116 -7.91 10.35 10.29
C PHE A 116 -8.93 10.80 9.24
N ASP A 117 -8.52 11.79 8.43
CA ASP A 117 -9.30 12.26 7.27
C ASP A 117 -9.16 11.30 6.08
N CYS A 118 -7.95 10.74 5.92
CA CYS A 118 -7.64 9.77 4.88
C CYS A 118 -6.79 8.62 5.43
N LEU A 119 -6.98 7.45 4.86
CA LEU A 119 -6.09 6.31 5.01
C LEU A 119 -5.64 5.87 3.62
N ILE A 120 -4.34 5.67 3.44
CA ILE A 120 -3.78 5.09 2.22
C ILE A 120 -3.05 3.79 2.55
N ASN A 121 -3.20 2.78 1.69
CA ASN A 121 -2.45 1.53 1.75
C ASN A 121 -1.90 1.23 0.36
N GLY A 122 -0.59 1.10 0.23
CA GLY A 122 0.06 0.88 -1.06
C GLY A 122 0.78 -0.46 -1.15
N PHE A 123 0.28 -1.35 -2.01
CA PHE A 123 0.88 -2.66 -2.31
C PHE A 123 1.01 -3.62 -1.12
N ALA A 124 0.15 -3.47 -0.12
CA ALA A 124 0.20 -4.29 1.09
C ALA A 124 -1.07 -5.10 1.38
N MET A 125 -2.24 -4.71 0.84
CA MET A 125 -3.50 -5.39 1.14
C MET A 125 -3.47 -6.87 0.73
N ARG A 126 -2.83 -7.22 -0.39
CA ARG A 126 -2.65 -8.61 -0.82
C ARG A 126 -1.89 -9.47 0.19
N ASN A 127 -1.01 -8.86 1.01
CA ASN A 127 -0.23 -9.56 2.04
C ASN A 127 -1.05 -9.81 3.32
N MET A 128 -2.19 -9.14 3.46
CA MET A 128 -3.05 -9.17 4.64
C MET A 128 -4.39 -9.89 4.39
N LEU A 129 -4.54 -10.59 3.25
CA LEU A 129 -5.79 -11.26 2.87
C LEU A 129 -6.37 -12.19 3.95
N PRO A 130 -5.56 -12.98 4.70
CA PRO A 130 -6.09 -13.83 5.76
C PRO A 130 -6.75 -13.04 6.91
N ALA A 131 -6.32 -11.80 7.14
CA ALA A 131 -6.85 -10.91 8.16
C ALA A 131 -7.58 -9.69 7.58
N ALA A 132 -7.94 -9.73 6.28
CA ALA A 132 -8.45 -8.56 5.58
C ALA A 132 -9.71 -7.97 6.22
N ASP A 133 -10.62 -8.80 6.74
CA ASP A 133 -11.84 -8.29 7.39
C ASP A 133 -11.53 -7.51 8.66
N GLN A 134 -10.56 -7.98 9.44
CA GLN A 134 -10.10 -7.28 10.65
C GLN A 134 -9.41 -5.97 10.28
N VAL A 135 -8.54 -5.98 9.26
CA VAL A 135 -7.85 -4.78 8.76
C VAL A 135 -8.85 -3.76 8.21
N LEU A 136 -9.84 -4.19 7.41
CA LEU A 136 -10.88 -3.30 6.87
C LEU A 136 -11.75 -2.71 7.97
N GLY A 137 -12.09 -3.50 9.01
CA GLY A 137 -12.80 -3.01 10.19
C GLY A 137 -12.02 -1.93 10.94
N GLU A 138 -10.72 -2.12 11.14
CA GLU A 138 -9.83 -1.12 11.75
C GLU A 138 -9.68 0.13 10.89
N MET A 139 -9.51 -0.02 9.57
CA MET A 139 -9.49 1.10 8.64
C MET A 139 -10.77 1.93 8.74
N TRP A 140 -11.93 1.27 8.76
CA TRP A 140 -13.22 1.95 8.92
C TRP A 140 -13.33 2.64 10.27
N ARG A 141 -12.93 1.97 11.35
CA ARG A 141 -13.02 2.48 12.72
C ARG A 141 -12.27 3.80 12.90
N ILE A 142 -11.03 3.89 12.38
CA ILE A 142 -10.16 5.05 12.61
C ILE A 142 -10.42 6.23 11.66
N LEU A 143 -11.10 6.00 10.55
CA LEU A 143 -11.49 7.08 9.65
C LEU A 143 -12.61 7.92 10.28
N ARG A 144 -12.58 9.22 10.08
CA ARG A 144 -13.68 10.13 10.43
C ARG A 144 -14.89 9.88 9.54
N PRO A 145 -16.12 10.21 9.98
CA PRO A 145 -17.26 10.29 9.09
C PRO A 145 -16.93 11.16 7.85
N GLY A 146 -17.19 10.66 6.65
CA GLY A 146 -16.75 11.27 5.38
C GLY A 146 -15.27 11.04 5.04
N GLY A 147 -14.48 10.45 5.91
CA GLY A 147 -13.08 10.11 5.65
C GLY A 147 -12.92 9.05 4.56
N ARG A 148 -11.78 9.07 3.88
CA ARG A 148 -11.54 8.27 2.68
C ARG A 148 -10.48 7.20 2.90
N ALA A 149 -10.81 5.95 2.57
CA ALA A 149 -9.85 4.87 2.37
C ALA A 149 -9.39 4.85 0.91
N ILE A 150 -8.08 4.69 0.69
CA ILE A 150 -7.43 4.58 -0.63
C ILE A 150 -6.52 3.35 -0.59
N ILE A 151 -6.82 2.34 -1.40
CA ILE A 151 -6.05 1.10 -1.45
C ILE A 151 -5.51 0.96 -2.87
N LEU A 152 -4.20 1.04 -3.01
CA LEU A 152 -3.47 0.81 -4.25
C LEU A 152 -2.84 -0.57 -4.19
N ASP A 153 -3.22 -1.47 -5.08
CA ASP A 153 -2.57 -2.79 -5.13
C ASP A 153 -2.43 -3.33 -6.56
N ILE A 154 -1.62 -4.38 -6.70
CA ILE A 154 -1.45 -5.11 -7.94
C ILE A 154 -2.70 -5.97 -8.16
N CYS A 155 -3.23 -5.89 -9.37
CA CYS A 155 -4.40 -6.62 -9.79
C CYS A 155 -4.06 -7.58 -10.95
N ARG A 156 -5.03 -8.37 -11.35
CA ARG A 156 -4.92 -9.22 -12.54
C ARG A 156 -5.53 -8.50 -13.74
N PRO A 157 -4.78 -8.30 -14.85
CA PRO A 157 -5.32 -7.69 -16.07
C PRO A 157 -6.56 -8.44 -16.59
N ARG A 158 -7.56 -7.69 -17.06
CA ARG A 158 -8.79 -8.28 -17.61
C ARG A 158 -8.60 -8.84 -19.04
N SER A 159 -7.71 -8.22 -19.82
CA SER A 159 -7.40 -8.69 -21.18
C SER A 159 -6.62 -10.00 -21.13
N ALA A 160 -7.09 -11.04 -21.85
CA ALA A 160 -6.44 -12.34 -21.89
C ALA A 160 -5.00 -12.27 -22.41
N LEU A 161 -4.77 -11.46 -23.45
CA LEU A 161 -3.43 -11.23 -24.01
C LEU A 161 -2.50 -10.58 -22.98
N LEU A 162 -2.95 -9.52 -22.34
CA LEU A 162 -2.15 -8.82 -21.32
C LEU A 162 -1.92 -9.69 -20.08
N ALA A 163 -2.90 -10.48 -19.68
CA ALA A 163 -2.76 -11.46 -18.59
C ALA A 163 -1.73 -12.54 -18.93
N GLN A 164 -1.63 -12.96 -20.19
CA GLN A 164 -0.63 -13.91 -20.65
C GLN A 164 0.78 -13.29 -20.63
N LEU A 165 0.93 -12.08 -21.15
CA LEU A 165 2.21 -11.33 -21.10
C LEU A 165 2.65 -11.05 -19.67
N TYR A 166 1.70 -10.69 -18.80
CA TYR A 166 1.97 -10.45 -17.39
C TYR A 166 2.38 -11.74 -16.66
N ARG A 167 1.73 -12.87 -16.93
CA ARG A 167 2.16 -14.18 -16.41
C ARG A 167 3.57 -14.54 -16.87
N TRP A 168 3.89 -14.31 -18.15
CA TRP A 168 5.23 -14.52 -18.67
C TRP A 168 6.27 -13.66 -17.94
N HIS A 169 6.00 -12.36 -17.74
CA HIS A 169 6.83 -11.46 -16.95
C HIS A 169 7.03 -11.99 -15.51
N LEU A 170 5.97 -12.36 -14.82
CA LEU A 170 6.02 -12.94 -13.48
C LEU A 170 6.79 -14.26 -13.43
N GLN A 171 6.81 -15.03 -14.49
CA GLN A 171 7.42 -16.35 -14.50
C GLN A 171 8.90 -16.33 -14.87
N TRP A 172 9.33 -15.41 -15.73
CA TRP A 172 10.66 -15.42 -16.30
C TRP A 172 11.49 -14.18 -15.98
N VAL A 173 10.92 -12.99 -16.10
CA VAL A 173 11.65 -11.74 -15.91
C VAL A 173 11.88 -11.42 -14.45
N LEU A 174 10.83 -11.50 -13.66
CA LEU A 174 10.86 -11.14 -12.24
C LEU A 174 11.81 -12.05 -11.41
N PRO A 175 11.89 -13.40 -11.63
CA PRO A 175 12.88 -14.25 -10.94
C PRO A 175 14.32 -13.90 -11.26
N LEU A 176 14.58 -13.54 -12.52
CA LEU A 176 15.92 -13.13 -12.93
C LEU A 176 16.34 -11.85 -12.21
N GLN A 177 15.47 -10.85 -12.17
CA GLN A 177 15.69 -9.61 -11.41
C GLN A 177 15.88 -9.87 -9.91
N ALA A 178 15.09 -10.77 -9.31
CA ALA A 178 15.19 -11.14 -7.91
C ALA A 178 16.54 -11.79 -7.58
N ARG A 179 17.01 -12.72 -8.43
CA ARG A 179 18.33 -13.35 -8.27
C ARG A 179 19.47 -12.36 -8.33
N MET A 180 19.38 -11.38 -9.22
CA MET A 180 20.41 -10.33 -9.35
C MET A 180 20.50 -9.44 -8.11
N LEU A 181 19.37 -9.15 -7.44
CA LEU A 181 19.30 -8.23 -6.30
C LEU A 181 19.46 -8.90 -4.95
N TYR A 182 18.91 -10.11 -4.78
CA TYR A 182 18.76 -10.74 -3.45
C TYR A 182 19.42 -12.11 -3.31
N HIS A 183 19.99 -12.66 -4.37
CA HIS A 183 20.57 -14.03 -4.39
C HIS A 183 19.61 -15.15 -3.88
N SER A 184 18.29 -14.85 -3.81
CA SER A 184 17.26 -15.73 -3.29
C SER A 184 15.98 -15.61 -4.14
N GLY A 185 15.32 -16.77 -4.37
CA GLY A 185 14.05 -16.82 -5.10
C GLY A 185 12.79 -16.72 -4.22
N GLN A 186 12.92 -16.77 -2.89
CA GLN A 186 11.77 -16.82 -1.98
C GLN A 186 10.85 -15.58 -2.04
N PRO A 187 11.37 -14.32 -2.03
CA PRO A 187 10.52 -13.14 -2.08
C PRO A 187 9.68 -13.06 -3.36
N PHE A 188 10.22 -13.62 -4.44
CA PHE A 188 9.55 -13.67 -5.73
C PHE A 188 8.35 -14.64 -5.76
N GLN A 189 8.52 -15.85 -5.26
CA GLN A 189 7.42 -16.82 -5.21
C GLN A 189 6.25 -16.27 -4.38
N TYR A 190 6.57 -15.65 -3.24
CA TYR A 190 5.58 -15.00 -2.39
C TYR A 190 4.83 -13.88 -3.14
N LEU A 191 5.55 -13.00 -3.86
CA LEU A 191 4.94 -11.92 -4.65
C LEU A 191 3.97 -12.48 -5.70
N LYS A 192 4.39 -13.50 -6.45
CA LYS A 192 3.56 -14.15 -7.47
C LYS A 192 2.29 -14.74 -6.85
N ASP A 193 2.42 -15.50 -5.77
CA ASP A 193 1.30 -16.18 -5.12
C ASP A 193 0.31 -15.15 -4.55
N SER A 194 0.78 -14.10 -3.86
CA SER A 194 -0.07 -13.04 -3.31
C SER A 194 -0.84 -12.26 -4.39
N ILE A 195 -0.26 -12.06 -5.57
CA ILE A 195 -0.95 -11.44 -6.71
C ILE A 195 -2.06 -12.37 -7.25
N MET A 196 -1.77 -13.66 -7.35
CA MET A 196 -2.74 -14.63 -7.88
C MET A 196 -3.91 -14.88 -6.92
N GLU A 197 -3.69 -14.75 -5.62
CA GLU A 197 -4.70 -14.90 -4.57
C GLU A 197 -5.54 -13.64 -4.36
N PHE A 198 -5.07 -12.47 -4.81
CA PHE A 198 -5.83 -11.22 -4.63
C PHE A 198 -7.18 -11.30 -5.34
N PRO A 199 -8.30 -10.94 -4.68
CA PRO A 199 -9.64 -11.08 -5.23
C PRO A 199 -9.84 -10.24 -6.51
N ALA A 200 -10.85 -10.59 -7.27
CA ALA A 200 -11.27 -9.76 -8.41
C ALA A 200 -11.72 -8.37 -7.92
N PRO A 201 -11.54 -7.31 -8.72
CA PRO A 201 -11.89 -5.96 -8.29
C PRO A 201 -13.34 -5.80 -7.81
N SER A 202 -14.30 -6.46 -8.45
CA SER A 202 -15.70 -6.45 -8.01
C SER A 202 -15.90 -7.12 -6.65
N GLU A 203 -15.21 -8.21 -6.41
CA GLU A 203 -15.26 -8.94 -5.15
C GLU A 203 -14.64 -8.11 -4.00
N PHE A 204 -13.50 -7.47 -4.25
CA PHE A 204 -12.88 -6.61 -3.25
C PHE A 204 -13.70 -5.35 -2.96
N CYS A 205 -14.36 -4.75 -3.97
CA CYS A 205 -15.32 -3.67 -3.77
C CYS A 205 -16.53 -4.13 -2.92
N ALA A 206 -17.06 -5.32 -3.17
CA ALA A 206 -18.15 -5.88 -2.36
C ALA A 206 -17.71 -6.07 -0.89
N ARG A 207 -16.47 -6.51 -0.67
CA ARG A 207 -15.89 -6.64 0.67
C ARG A 207 -15.76 -5.31 1.38
N LEU A 208 -15.34 -4.24 0.70
CA LEU A 208 -15.34 -2.87 1.26
C LEU A 208 -16.75 -2.41 1.65
N ASN A 209 -17.75 -2.63 0.77
CA ASN A 209 -19.14 -2.30 1.09
C ASN A 209 -19.66 -3.07 2.32
N ALA A 210 -19.31 -4.36 2.46
CA ALA A 210 -19.70 -5.19 3.62
C ALA A 210 -19.11 -4.66 4.93
N HIS A 211 -17.97 -3.96 4.88
CA HIS A 211 -17.36 -3.29 6.05
C HIS A 211 -17.87 -1.86 6.27
N GLY A 212 -18.96 -1.44 5.62
CA GLY A 212 -19.61 -0.14 5.86
C GLY A 212 -19.00 1.02 5.07
N PHE A 213 -18.07 0.77 4.13
CA PHE A 213 -17.64 1.80 3.20
C PHE A 213 -18.73 2.07 2.18
N THR A 214 -18.95 3.34 1.88
CA THR A 214 -19.89 3.84 0.86
C THR A 214 -19.13 4.46 -0.31
N ALA A 215 -19.83 4.76 -1.41
CA ALA A 215 -19.22 5.32 -2.63
C ALA A 215 -17.97 4.55 -3.07
N VAL A 216 -18.00 3.23 -2.92
CA VAL A 216 -16.87 2.36 -3.26
C VAL A 216 -16.64 2.37 -4.77
N THR A 217 -15.40 2.67 -5.18
CA THR A 217 -15.01 2.69 -6.58
C THR A 217 -13.72 1.91 -6.82
N PHE A 218 -13.55 1.46 -8.06
CA PHE A 218 -12.31 0.86 -8.55
C PHE A 218 -11.85 1.58 -9.82
N LYS A 219 -10.62 2.08 -9.79
CA LYS A 219 -9.94 2.70 -10.95
C LYS A 219 -8.80 1.80 -11.41
N PRO A 220 -8.91 1.14 -12.58
CA PRO A 220 -7.78 0.38 -13.13
C PRO A 220 -6.65 1.30 -13.58
N LEU A 221 -5.41 0.87 -13.37
CA LEU A 221 -4.19 1.51 -13.81
C LEU A 221 -3.41 0.54 -14.71
N SER A 222 -2.70 1.10 -15.72
CA SER A 222 -1.88 0.30 -16.66
C SER A 222 -2.63 -0.93 -17.16
N ALA A 223 -3.81 -0.71 -17.75
CA ALA A 223 -4.70 -1.74 -18.30
C ALA A 223 -5.09 -2.84 -17.27
N GLY A 224 -5.11 -2.49 -15.97
CA GLY A 224 -5.55 -3.36 -14.89
C GLY A 224 -4.44 -4.19 -14.23
N ILE A 225 -3.17 -3.92 -14.52
CA ILE A 225 -2.03 -4.50 -13.79
C ILE A 225 -2.01 -4.02 -12.34
N ALA A 226 -2.37 -2.76 -12.11
CA ALA A 226 -2.62 -2.22 -10.80
C ALA A 226 -3.99 -1.56 -10.75
N GLY A 227 -4.48 -1.27 -9.55
CA GLY A 227 -5.74 -0.56 -9.39
C GLY A 227 -5.82 0.17 -8.06
N ILE A 228 -6.66 1.20 -8.05
CA ILE A 228 -6.97 1.96 -6.86
C ILE A 228 -8.42 1.68 -6.49
N PHE A 229 -8.61 1.18 -5.28
CA PHE A 229 -9.91 1.07 -4.63
C PHE A 229 -10.09 2.26 -3.69
N THR A 230 -11.26 2.88 -3.72
CA THR A 230 -11.61 3.91 -2.75
C THR A 230 -12.94 3.62 -2.10
N GLY A 231 -13.11 4.06 -0.87
CA GLY A 231 -14.37 4.03 -0.15
C GLY A 231 -14.43 5.17 0.85
N LEU A 232 -15.62 5.66 1.14
CA LEU A 232 -15.84 6.68 2.17
C LEU A 232 -16.45 6.02 3.41
N LYS A 233 -16.04 6.46 4.60
CA LYS A 233 -16.81 6.16 5.80
C LYS A 233 -18.09 6.98 5.76
N GLY A 234 -19.25 6.30 5.80
CA GLY A 234 -20.54 6.99 5.81
C GLY A 234 -20.63 8.02 6.95
N SER A 235 -21.30 9.13 6.71
CA SER A 235 -21.75 10.02 7.78
C SER A 235 -22.82 9.29 8.59
N ARG A 236 -22.70 9.27 9.91
CA ARG A 236 -23.78 8.81 10.80
C ARG A 236 -24.96 9.76 10.68
#